data_021c053a0391dceb905e3c5c714adcc1
#
_entry.id   021c053a0391dceb905e3c5c714adcc1
#
_cell.length_a   1.000
_cell.length_b   1.000
_cell.length_c   1.000
_cell.angle_alpha   90.00
_cell.angle_beta   90.00
_cell.angle_gamma   90.00
#
_symmetry.space_group_name_H-M   'P 1'
#
loop_
_entity.id
_entity.type
_entity.pdbx_description
1 polymer ?
#
loop_
_entity_poly.entity_id
_entity_poly.type
_entity_poly.pdbx_seq_one_letter_code
_entity_poly.pdbx_strand_id
1 'polypeptide(L)'
;MEKIFLYKTITKSVAYDEEHWYIDNNPQQQNDGDGVAQFKEYATSEAFRLIANDISKYTSHLKNIAVLTAAGTSMENGAHGGKTRTELWQSYEEEINAISSVLTQNDGILKDKCQSIIESKNIEDFLSFTILYEKLNGEIKDDEGNSLRCKLEKKIADACKLPLDENNRHHQDFIRKLTARKPAEPRVQLYTTNYDTLFEQAAQRMNYTIIDGFSFSYPRLFNG
;
A
#
# COMPACT_ATOMS: atom_id res chain seq x y z
N MET A 1 -34.41 -0.15 4.51
CA MET A 1 -33.16 -0.67 3.91
C MET A 1 -31.99 0.16 4.35
N GLU A 2 -30.84 -0.46 4.57
CA GLU A 2 -29.65 0.25 5.04
C GLU A 2 -28.92 0.87 3.84
N LYS A 3 -28.64 2.19 3.89
CA LYS A 3 -27.93 2.90 2.84
C LYS A 3 -26.42 2.66 2.96
N ILE A 4 -25.78 2.34 1.85
CA ILE A 4 -24.32 2.23 1.75
C ILE A 4 -23.77 3.59 1.33
N PHE A 5 -23.04 4.23 2.24
CA PHE A 5 -22.42 5.53 1.96
C PHE A 5 -21.05 5.36 1.31
N LEU A 6 -20.86 6.01 0.15
CA LEU A 6 -19.59 6.05 -0.58
C LEU A 6 -18.81 7.36 -0.34
N TYR A 7 -19.53 8.43 0.01
CA TYR A 7 -18.97 9.72 0.38
C TYR A 7 -19.86 10.34 1.44
N LYS A 8 -19.26 10.90 2.49
CA LYS A 8 -20.01 11.57 3.56
C LYS A 8 -19.19 12.65 4.23
N THR A 9 -19.72 13.85 4.26
CA THR A 9 -19.23 15.00 5.03
C THR A 9 -20.34 15.54 5.92
N ILE A 10 -20.11 16.65 6.62
CA ILE A 10 -21.14 17.32 7.43
C ILE A 10 -22.31 17.82 6.55
N THR A 11 -22.00 18.26 5.33
CA THR A 11 -22.98 18.94 4.44
C THR A 11 -23.34 18.16 3.19
N LYS A 12 -22.60 17.11 2.85
CA LYS A 12 -22.81 16.35 1.61
C LYS A 12 -22.68 14.86 1.85
N SER A 13 -23.48 14.11 1.13
CA SER A 13 -23.38 12.65 1.13
C SER A 13 -23.74 12.07 -0.23
N VAL A 14 -23.12 10.92 -0.57
CA VAL A 14 -23.51 10.07 -1.69
C VAL A 14 -23.65 8.65 -1.18
N ALA A 15 -24.77 8.03 -1.49
CA ALA A 15 -25.08 6.68 -1.04
C ALA A 15 -25.91 5.94 -2.10
N TYR A 16 -26.06 4.64 -1.92
CA TYR A 16 -27.00 3.82 -2.66
C TYR A 16 -27.60 2.73 -1.76
N ASP A 17 -28.72 2.16 -2.19
CA ASP A 17 -29.35 0.99 -1.62
C ASP A 17 -29.91 0.09 -2.74
N GLU A 18 -30.83 -0.78 -2.43
CA GLU A 18 -31.42 -1.73 -3.37
C GLU A 18 -32.42 -1.08 -4.35
N GLU A 19 -32.91 0.11 -4.05
CA GLU A 19 -33.98 0.76 -4.82
C GLU A 19 -33.50 2.03 -5.54
N HIS A 20 -32.52 2.76 -4.96
CA HIS A 20 -32.09 4.06 -5.46
C HIS A 20 -30.63 4.36 -5.17
N TRP A 21 -30.10 5.37 -5.83
CA TRP A 21 -28.91 6.09 -5.38
C TRP A 21 -29.30 7.51 -4.93
N TYR A 22 -28.49 8.12 -4.07
CA TYR A 22 -28.83 9.33 -3.33
C TYR A 22 -27.70 10.35 -3.35
N ILE A 23 -28.09 11.63 -3.47
CA ILE A 23 -27.24 12.78 -3.14
C ILE A 23 -27.95 13.53 -2.00
N ASP A 24 -27.21 13.78 -0.89
CA ASP A 24 -27.72 14.46 0.30
C ASP A 24 -29.04 13.88 0.82
N ASN A 25 -29.13 12.56 0.84
CA ASN A 25 -30.30 11.75 1.17
C ASN A 25 -31.50 11.85 0.21
N ASN A 26 -31.42 12.65 -0.84
CA ASN A 26 -32.46 12.73 -1.85
C ASN A 26 -32.24 11.66 -2.93
N PRO A 27 -33.27 10.84 -3.24
CA PRO A 27 -33.17 9.87 -4.32
C PRO A 27 -32.99 10.59 -5.65
N GLN A 28 -32.14 10.05 -6.50
CA GLN A 28 -31.86 10.60 -7.82
C GLN A 28 -32.65 9.90 -8.92
N GLN A 29 -32.86 10.59 -10.03
CA GLN A 29 -33.52 10.01 -11.18
C GLN A 29 -32.72 8.82 -11.74
N GLN A 30 -33.41 7.80 -12.14
CA GLN A 30 -32.88 6.58 -12.72
C GLN A 30 -33.66 6.21 -13.98
N ASN A 31 -33.09 5.37 -14.81
CA ASN A 31 -33.76 4.85 -16.00
C ASN A 31 -34.62 3.63 -15.63
N ASP A 32 -35.67 3.40 -16.41
CA ASP A 32 -36.50 2.20 -16.28
C ASP A 32 -35.63 0.95 -16.51
N GLY A 33 -35.59 0.05 -15.53
CA GLY A 33 -34.79 -1.15 -15.56
C GLY A 33 -33.42 -1.06 -14.90
N ASP A 34 -33.01 0.10 -14.37
CA ASP A 34 -31.81 0.22 -13.55
C ASP A 34 -31.94 -0.64 -12.28
N GLY A 35 -30.84 -1.26 -11.87
CA GLY A 35 -30.76 -2.08 -10.67
C GLY A 35 -29.58 -1.66 -9.77
N VAL A 36 -29.37 -2.41 -8.71
CA VAL A 36 -28.35 -2.10 -7.66
C VAL A 36 -26.95 -1.86 -8.26
N ALA A 37 -26.58 -2.59 -9.30
CA ALA A 37 -25.27 -2.42 -9.94
C ALA A 37 -25.12 -1.02 -10.55
N GLN A 38 -26.15 -0.54 -11.26
CA GLN A 38 -26.19 0.80 -11.85
C GLN A 38 -26.24 1.88 -10.77
N PHE A 39 -27.02 1.69 -9.71
CA PHE A 39 -27.09 2.64 -8.59
C PHE A 39 -25.72 2.78 -7.91
N LYS A 40 -25.01 1.66 -7.71
CA LYS A 40 -23.64 1.67 -7.21
C LYS A 40 -22.70 2.43 -8.14
N GLU A 41 -22.80 2.22 -9.45
CA GLU A 41 -21.96 2.88 -10.46
C GLU A 41 -22.20 4.39 -10.48
N TYR A 42 -23.46 4.83 -10.51
CA TYR A 42 -23.82 6.26 -10.46
C TYR A 42 -23.33 6.93 -9.18
N ALA A 43 -23.60 6.29 -8.03
CA ALA A 43 -23.15 6.78 -6.73
C ALA A 43 -21.61 6.83 -6.64
N THR A 44 -20.90 5.84 -7.19
CA THR A 44 -19.45 5.79 -7.23
C THR A 44 -18.89 6.94 -8.08
N SER A 45 -19.42 7.15 -9.27
CA SER A 45 -19.01 8.23 -10.17
C SER A 45 -19.19 9.61 -9.52
N GLU A 46 -20.32 9.85 -8.87
CA GLU A 46 -20.58 11.10 -8.17
C GLU A 46 -19.70 11.29 -6.94
N ALA A 47 -19.48 10.22 -6.15
CA ALA A 47 -18.56 10.25 -5.02
C ALA A 47 -17.13 10.62 -5.47
N PHE A 48 -16.63 10.01 -6.53
CA PHE A 48 -15.32 10.37 -7.10
C PHE A 48 -15.27 11.82 -7.57
N ARG A 49 -16.33 12.32 -8.22
CA ARG A 49 -16.40 13.71 -8.66
C ARG A 49 -16.31 14.67 -7.46
N LEU A 50 -17.03 14.39 -6.37
CA LEU A 50 -17.01 15.22 -5.17
C LEU A 50 -15.64 15.17 -4.46
N ILE A 51 -15.07 13.98 -4.33
CA ILE A 51 -13.72 13.80 -3.75
C ILE A 51 -12.69 14.58 -4.58
N ALA A 52 -12.72 14.46 -5.90
CA ALA A 52 -11.80 15.16 -6.79
C ALA A 52 -11.92 16.70 -6.65
N ASN A 53 -13.16 17.21 -6.54
CA ASN A 53 -13.42 18.63 -6.32
C ASN A 53 -12.90 19.11 -4.97
N ASP A 54 -13.12 18.33 -3.90
CA ASP A 54 -12.64 18.70 -2.56
C ASP A 54 -11.11 18.65 -2.51
N ILE A 55 -10.47 17.62 -3.05
CA ILE A 55 -9.02 17.55 -3.16
C ILE A 55 -8.49 18.76 -3.93
N SER A 56 -9.06 19.08 -5.10
CA SER A 56 -8.65 20.22 -5.90
C SER A 56 -8.80 21.53 -5.13
N LYS A 57 -9.92 21.73 -4.43
CA LYS A 57 -10.17 22.92 -3.62
C LYS A 57 -9.14 23.10 -2.50
N TYR A 58 -8.79 22.02 -1.80
CA TYR A 58 -7.84 22.07 -0.70
C TYR A 58 -6.39 22.14 -1.17
N THR A 59 -6.06 21.58 -2.33
CA THR A 59 -4.66 21.51 -2.82
C THR A 59 -4.28 22.65 -3.75
N SER A 60 -5.25 23.35 -4.37
CA SER A 60 -4.99 24.42 -5.38
C SER A 60 -4.16 25.60 -4.86
N HIS A 61 -4.13 25.81 -3.55
CA HIS A 61 -3.41 26.93 -2.92
C HIS A 61 -2.11 26.49 -2.23
N LEU A 62 -1.81 25.19 -2.22
CA LEU A 62 -0.62 24.67 -1.54
C LEU A 62 0.62 24.89 -2.41
N LYS A 63 1.59 25.63 -1.88
CA LYS A 63 2.90 25.81 -2.51
C LYS A 63 3.81 24.61 -2.27
N ASN A 64 3.74 24.02 -1.09
CA ASN A 64 4.52 22.83 -0.72
C ASN A 64 3.58 21.63 -0.62
N ILE A 65 3.83 20.59 -1.40
CA ILE A 65 3.08 19.34 -1.36
C ILE A 65 4.02 18.22 -0.95
N ALA A 66 3.66 17.56 0.14
CA ALA A 66 4.25 16.30 0.57
C ALA A 66 3.15 15.23 0.58
N VAL A 67 3.44 14.09 0.01
CA VAL A 67 2.51 12.96 -0.09
C VAL A 67 3.14 11.75 0.58
N LEU A 68 2.42 11.10 1.46
CA LEU A 68 2.77 9.81 2.05
C LEU A 68 1.87 8.74 1.47
N THR A 69 2.48 7.70 0.91
CA THR A 69 1.79 6.53 0.34
C THR A 69 2.14 5.27 1.13
N ALA A 70 1.28 4.27 1.03
CA ALA A 70 1.42 3.00 1.72
C ALA A 70 0.89 1.84 0.85
N ALA A 71 0.77 0.64 1.39
CA ALA A 71 0.45 -0.61 0.70
C ALA A 71 -0.75 -0.52 -0.29
N GLY A 72 -1.75 0.32 0.01
CA GLY A 72 -2.90 0.52 -0.89
C GLY A 72 -2.52 0.95 -2.30
N THR A 73 -1.45 1.74 -2.47
CA THR A 73 -0.98 2.14 -3.81
C THR A 73 -0.39 0.98 -4.60
N SER A 74 0.25 0.03 -3.94
CA SER A 74 0.79 -1.17 -4.59
C SER A 74 -0.30 -2.17 -4.98
N MET A 75 -1.37 -2.26 -4.17
CA MET A 75 -2.51 -3.14 -4.45
C MET A 75 -3.25 -2.74 -5.74
N GLU A 76 -3.29 -1.44 -6.05
CA GLU A 76 -3.93 -0.87 -7.24
C GLU A 76 -3.09 -1.02 -8.53
N ASN A 77 -2.03 -1.83 -8.52
CA ASN A 77 -1.17 -2.06 -9.69
C ASN A 77 -1.74 -3.11 -10.66
N GLY A 78 -3.05 -3.20 -10.79
CA GLY A 78 -3.72 -4.10 -11.74
C GLY A 78 -3.43 -5.59 -11.48
N ALA A 79 -3.05 -6.32 -12.53
CA ALA A 79 -2.74 -7.76 -12.43
C ALA A 79 -1.48 -8.08 -11.61
N HIS A 80 -0.64 -7.08 -11.36
CA HIS A 80 0.61 -7.19 -10.61
C HIS A 80 0.54 -6.47 -9.26
N GLY A 81 -0.64 -6.46 -8.61
CA GLY A 81 -0.85 -5.84 -7.32
C GLY A 81 0.03 -6.43 -6.21
N GLY A 82 0.48 -5.55 -5.31
CA GLY A 82 1.24 -5.95 -4.13
C GLY A 82 0.38 -6.67 -3.10
N LYS A 83 1.02 -7.44 -2.24
CA LYS A 83 0.39 -8.15 -1.15
C LYS A 83 0.31 -7.31 0.12
N THR A 84 -0.77 -7.46 0.86
CA THR A 84 -0.86 -6.95 2.23
C THR A 84 0.06 -7.72 3.18
N ARG A 85 0.30 -7.17 4.37
CA ARG A 85 1.08 -7.88 5.42
C ARG A 85 0.49 -9.25 5.75
N THR A 86 -0.83 -9.36 5.81
CA THR A 86 -1.53 -10.62 6.08
C THR A 86 -1.36 -11.62 4.94
N GLU A 87 -1.44 -11.18 3.71
CA GLU A 87 -1.22 -12.04 2.54
C GLU A 87 0.24 -12.48 2.42
N LEU A 88 1.21 -11.62 2.78
CA LEU A 88 2.62 -12.01 2.87
C LEU A 88 2.82 -13.08 3.94
N TRP A 89 2.23 -12.90 5.13
CA TRP A 89 2.26 -13.91 6.19
C TRP A 89 1.73 -15.25 5.72
N GLN A 90 0.54 -15.27 5.12
CA GLN A 90 -0.08 -16.49 4.60
C GLN A 90 0.75 -17.15 3.49
N SER A 91 1.39 -16.33 2.64
CA SER A 91 2.20 -16.84 1.53
C SER A 91 3.49 -17.54 1.99
N TYR A 92 3.97 -17.22 3.17
CA TYR A 92 5.26 -17.73 3.71
C TYR A 92 5.10 -18.40 5.07
N GLU A 93 3.92 -18.96 5.33
CA GLU A 93 3.59 -19.60 6.61
C GLU A 93 4.49 -20.80 6.92
N GLU A 94 4.97 -21.52 5.91
CA GLU A 94 5.91 -22.63 6.09
C GLU A 94 7.26 -22.16 6.66
N GLU A 95 7.85 -21.10 6.08
CA GLU A 95 9.11 -20.53 6.54
C GLU A 95 8.95 -19.90 7.93
N ILE A 96 7.83 -19.22 8.16
CA ILE A 96 7.51 -18.64 9.45
C ILE A 96 7.39 -19.73 10.52
N ASN A 97 6.72 -20.83 10.22
CA ASN A 97 6.56 -21.96 11.15
C ASN A 97 7.90 -22.65 11.43
N ALA A 98 8.76 -22.81 10.43
CA ALA A 98 10.10 -23.35 10.62
C ALA A 98 10.94 -22.51 11.60
N ILE A 99 10.93 -21.18 11.45
CA ILE A 99 11.60 -20.26 12.38
C ILE A 99 10.92 -20.29 13.75
N SER A 100 9.59 -20.24 13.79
CA SER A 100 8.80 -20.22 15.03
C SER A 100 9.03 -21.46 15.89
N SER A 101 9.23 -22.63 15.27
CA SER A 101 9.53 -23.87 15.98
C SER A 101 10.80 -23.77 16.83
N VAL A 102 11.81 -23.04 16.35
CA VAL A 102 13.06 -22.79 17.08
C VAL A 102 12.85 -21.73 18.15
N LEU A 103 12.17 -20.63 17.81
CA LEU A 103 11.94 -19.52 18.74
C LEU A 103 11.11 -19.93 19.97
N THR A 104 10.21 -20.91 19.82
CA THR A 104 9.32 -21.38 20.90
C THR A 104 9.87 -22.56 21.70
N GLN A 105 11.06 -23.09 21.35
CA GLN A 105 11.70 -24.15 22.12
C GLN A 105 12.17 -23.68 23.51
N ASN A 106 12.46 -22.40 23.66
CA ASN A 106 12.86 -21.81 24.94
C ASN A 106 11.63 -21.50 25.80
N ASP A 107 11.66 -21.84 27.07
CA ASP A 107 10.60 -21.52 28.01
C ASP A 107 10.73 -20.06 28.54
N GLY A 108 9.61 -19.47 28.91
CA GLY A 108 9.54 -18.17 29.59
C GLY A 108 9.12 -17.00 28.69
N ILE A 109 9.50 -15.77 29.06
CA ILE A 109 9.05 -14.51 28.47
C ILE A 109 9.27 -14.43 26.96
N LEU A 110 10.33 -15.03 26.44
CA LEU A 110 10.62 -15.05 24.99
C LEU A 110 9.59 -15.86 24.22
N LYS A 111 9.15 -16.99 24.78
CA LYS A 111 8.10 -17.84 24.18
C LYS A 111 6.76 -17.10 24.11
N ASP A 112 6.35 -16.46 25.22
CA ASP A 112 5.09 -15.71 25.26
C ASP A 112 5.11 -14.54 24.28
N LYS A 113 6.24 -13.85 24.17
CA LYS A 113 6.41 -12.76 23.23
C LYS A 113 6.38 -13.25 21.78
N CYS A 114 7.04 -14.36 21.47
CA CYS A 114 7.00 -14.98 20.16
C CYS A 114 5.56 -15.38 19.78
N GLN A 115 4.85 -16.02 20.70
CA GLN A 115 3.45 -16.43 20.48
C GLN A 115 2.55 -15.22 20.18
N SER A 116 2.67 -14.12 20.94
CA SER A 116 1.94 -12.88 20.68
C SER A 116 2.23 -12.29 19.30
N ILE A 117 3.48 -12.36 18.82
CA ILE A 117 3.86 -11.89 17.49
C ILE A 117 3.25 -12.78 16.40
N ILE A 118 3.30 -14.10 16.57
CA ILE A 118 2.69 -15.06 15.65
C ILE A 118 1.17 -14.83 15.54
N GLU A 119 0.49 -14.61 16.67
CA GLU A 119 -0.95 -14.33 16.72
C GLU A 119 -1.30 -13.01 16.02
N SER A 120 -0.44 -12.00 16.11
CA SER A 120 -0.64 -10.71 15.42
C SER A 120 -0.48 -10.78 13.91
N LYS A 121 0.17 -11.84 13.39
CA LYS A 121 0.50 -12.04 11.96
C LYS A 121 1.22 -10.83 11.34
N ASN A 122 2.04 -10.15 12.15
CA ASN A 122 2.86 -9.03 11.69
C ASN A 122 4.24 -9.52 11.30
N ILE A 123 4.51 -9.60 9.99
CA ILE A 123 5.77 -10.12 9.44
C ILE A 123 6.99 -9.24 9.80
N GLU A 124 6.79 -7.93 9.96
CA GLU A 124 7.86 -6.99 10.31
C GLU A 124 8.30 -7.18 11.77
N ASP A 125 7.33 -7.33 12.68
CA ASP A 125 7.62 -7.64 14.09
C ASP A 125 8.26 -9.01 14.23
N PHE A 126 7.81 -9.98 13.44
CA PHE A 126 8.37 -11.32 13.42
C PHE A 126 9.83 -11.33 12.98
N LEU A 127 10.16 -10.66 11.89
CA LEU A 127 11.55 -10.54 11.42
C LEU A 127 12.42 -9.78 12.43
N SER A 128 11.91 -8.69 13.00
CA SER A 128 12.63 -7.90 14.00
C SER A 128 12.94 -8.73 15.25
N PHE A 129 11.97 -9.53 15.71
CA PHE A 129 12.15 -10.44 16.83
C PHE A 129 13.15 -11.56 16.51
N THR A 130 13.07 -12.14 15.30
CA THR A 130 14.01 -13.17 14.83
C THR A 130 15.44 -12.65 14.80
N ILE A 131 15.67 -11.44 14.28
CA ILE A 131 16.98 -10.78 14.26
C ILE A 131 17.52 -10.59 15.70
N LEU A 132 16.66 -10.14 16.62
CA LEU A 132 17.08 -9.98 18.03
C LEU A 132 17.45 -11.32 18.66
N TYR A 133 16.65 -12.37 18.43
CA TYR A 133 16.93 -13.70 18.92
C TYR A 133 18.28 -14.24 18.39
N GLU A 134 18.51 -14.10 17.07
CA GLU A 134 19.76 -14.57 16.44
C GLU A 134 21.00 -13.83 16.97
N LYS A 135 20.88 -12.56 17.31
CA LYS A 135 22.00 -11.80 17.94
C LYS A 135 22.38 -12.36 19.30
N LEU A 136 21.46 -12.97 20.01
CA LEU A 136 21.70 -13.51 21.37
C LEU A 136 22.05 -14.99 21.37
N ASN A 137 21.50 -15.78 20.44
CA ASN A 137 21.56 -17.23 20.46
C ASN A 137 22.27 -17.84 19.24
N GLY A 138 22.63 -17.01 18.24
CA GLY A 138 23.20 -17.47 17.00
C GLY A 138 22.13 -17.66 15.91
N GLU A 139 22.58 -17.81 14.68
CA GLU A 139 21.74 -17.88 13.47
C GLU A 139 20.88 -19.13 13.45
N ILE A 140 19.60 -18.99 13.11
CA ILE A 140 18.66 -20.10 12.92
C ILE A 140 18.88 -20.68 11.53
N LYS A 141 19.27 -21.96 11.49
CA LYS A 141 19.62 -22.67 10.25
C LYS A 141 18.71 -23.87 10.01
N ASP A 142 18.56 -24.21 8.73
CA ASP A 142 17.98 -25.49 8.34
C ASP A 142 19.00 -26.64 8.42
N ASP A 143 18.57 -27.84 8.07
CA ASP A 143 19.40 -29.06 8.12
C ASP A 143 20.59 -29.00 7.13
N GLU A 144 20.52 -28.14 6.11
CA GLU A 144 21.56 -27.89 5.12
C GLU A 144 22.55 -26.79 5.56
N GLY A 145 22.29 -26.12 6.69
CA GLY A 145 23.11 -25.05 7.23
C GLY A 145 22.80 -23.65 6.67
N ASN A 146 21.71 -23.48 5.90
CA ASN A 146 21.31 -22.20 5.39
C ASN A 146 20.46 -21.43 6.41
N SER A 147 20.61 -20.10 6.46
CA SER A 147 19.80 -19.24 7.33
C SER A 147 18.33 -19.24 6.91
N LEU A 148 17.45 -19.65 7.82
CA LEU A 148 16.00 -19.63 7.60
C LEU A 148 15.48 -18.20 7.47
N ARG A 149 15.99 -17.27 8.29
CA ARG A 149 15.64 -15.86 8.21
C ARG A 149 16.01 -15.25 6.85
N CYS A 150 17.23 -15.47 6.37
CA CYS A 150 17.66 -14.97 5.07
C CYS A 150 16.83 -15.54 3.90
N LYS A 151 16.40 -16.81 4.01
CA LYS A 151 15.47 -17.39 3.02
C LYS A 151 14.12 -16.68 3.02
N LEU A 152 13.54 -16.40 4.18
CA LEU A 152 12.29 -15.66 4.32
C LEU A 152 12.42 -14.22 3.82
N GLU A 153 13.47 -13.50 4.23
CA GLU A 153 13.74 -12.13 3.77
C GLU A 153 13.87 -12.05 2.25
N LYS A 154 14.57 -13.01 1.65
CA LYS A 154 14.70 -13.08 0.19
C LYS A 154 13.35 -13.29 -0.51
N LYS A 155 12.51 -14.20 0.00
CA LYS A 155 11.17 -14.43 -0.56
C LYS A 155 10.28 -13.18 -0.45
N ILE A 156 10.33 -12.46 0.67
CA ILE A 156 9.62 -11.19 0.86
C ILE A 156 10.15 -10.15 -0.13
N ALA A 157 11.47 -9.99 -0.23
CA ALA A 157 12.09 -9.05 -1.15
C ALA A 157 11.70 -9.35 -2.62
N ASP A 158 11.64 -10.62 -3.00
CA ASP A 158 11.21 -11.01 -4.34
C ASP A 158 9.71 -10.73 -4.57
N ALA A 159 8.87 -10.90 -3.56
CA ALA A 159 7.44 -10.53 -3.63
C ALA A 159 7.21 -9.02 -3.73
N CYS A 160 8.16 -8.20 -3.28
CA CYS A 160 8.09 -6.73 -3.38
C CYS A 160 8.65 -6.19 -4.71
N LYS A 161 9.27 -7.04 -5.55
CA LYS A 161 9.75 -6.65 -6.89
C LYS A 161 8.60 -6.63 -7.90
N LEU A 162 7.67 -5.72 -7.72
CA LEU A 162 6.48 -5.59 -8.58
C LEU A 162 6.84 -4.90 -9.90
N PRO A 163 6.53 -5.50 -11.06
CA PRO A 163 6.56 -4.77 -12.31
C PRO A 163 5.36 -3.84 -12.42
N LEU A 164 5.57 -2.62 -12.93
CA LEU A 164 4.47 -1.71 -13.19
C LEU A 164 3.58 -2.27 -14.31
N ASP A 165 2.29 -2.43 -14.04
CA ASP A 165 1.32 -2.92 -15.03
C ASP A 165 1.22 -1.94 -16.22
N GLU A 166 1.29 -2.48 -17.44
CA GLU A 166 1.23 -1.68 -18.67
C GLU A 166 -0.16 -1.16 -18.97
N ASN A 167 -1.18 -1.89 -18.54
CA ASN A 167 -2.57 -1.56 -18.74
C ASN A 167 -3.15 -0.65 -17.65
N ASN A 168 -2.43 -0.47 -16.55
CA ASN A 168 -2.84 0.35 -15.42
C ASN A 168 -1.97 1.60 -15.32
N ARG A 169 -2.60 2.77 -15.43
CA ARG A 169 -1.93 4.07 -15.43
C ARG A 169 -2.07 4.83 -14.11
N HIS A 170 -2.57 4.23 -13.06
CA HIS A 170 -2.86 4.93 -11.81
C HIS A 170 -1.64 5.65 -11.23
N HIS A 171 -0.48 5.01 -11.17
CA HIS A 171 0.76 5.62 -10.68
C HIS A 171 1.23 6.78 -11.56
N GLN A 172 1.21 6.59 -12.91
CA GLN A 172 1.60 7.65 -13.85
C GLN A 172 0.66 8.84 -13.77
N ASP A 173 -0.65 8.60 -13.75
CA ASP A 173 -1.66 9.66 -13.68
C ASP A 173 -1.60 10.41 -12.35
N PHE A 174 -1.32 9.70 -11.26
CA PHE A 174 -1.11 10.30 -9.95
C PHE A 174 0.11 11.23 -9.96
N ILE A 175 1.28 10.75 -10.40
CA ILE A 175 2.49 11.58 -10.49
C ILE A 175 2.26 12.78 -11.42
N ARG A 176 1.64 12.57 -12.59
CA ARG A 176 1.33 13.63 -13.54
C ARG A 176 0.48 14.73 -12.93
N LYS A 177 -0.57 14.37 -12.18
CA LYS A 177 -1.44 15.34 -11.49
C LYS A 177 -0.70 16.09 -10.39
N LEU A 178 0.13 15.42 -9.61
CA LEU A 178 0.93 16.04 -8.55
C LEU A 178 1.98 17.02 -9.10
N THR A 179 2.59 16.68 -10.25
CA THR A 179 3.67 17.46 -10.86
C THR A 179 3.18 18.51 -11.85
N ALA A 180 1.86 18.58 -12.14
CA ALA A 180 1.24 19.61 -12.96
C ALA A 180 1.19 20.95 -12.22
N ARG A 181 2.36 21.54 -11.95
CA ARG A 181 2.56 22.75 -11.15
C ARG A 181 3.39 23.76 -11.91
N LYS A 182 3.35 25.03 -11.44
CA LYS A 182 4.18 26.08 -12.04
C LYS A 182 5.67 25.82 -11.80
N PRO A 183 6.55 26.11 -12.76
CA PRO A 183 8.00 25.87 -12.60
C PRO A 183 8.64 26.56 -11.39
N ALA A 184 8.05 27.68 -10.92
CA ALA A 184 8.52 28.43 -9.75
C ALA A 184 8.07 27.81 -8.40
N GLU A 185 7.20 26.80 -8.43
CA GLU A 185 6.74 26.15 -7.20
C GLU A 185 7.75 25.07 -6.76
N PRO A 186 7.87 24.83 -5.45
CA PRO A 186 8.73 23.76 -4.93
C PRO A 186 8.34 22.40 -5.50
N ARG A 187 9.33 21.52 -5.65
CA ARG A 187 9.09 20.15 -6.11
C ARG A 187 8.21 19.39 -5.12
N VAL A 188 7.39 18.48 -5.65
CA VAL A 188 6.59 17.57 -4.83
C VAL A 188 7.52 16.60 -4.12
N GLN A 189 7.26 16.37 -2.84
CA GLN A 189 7.92 15.35 -2.04
C GLN A 189 6.98 14.16 -1.92
N LEU A 190 7.43 12.99 -2.37
CA LEU A 190 6.69 11.74 -2.26
C LEU A 190 7.43 10.80 -1.32
N TYR A 191 6.76 10.40 -0.27
CA TYR A 191 7.23 9.42 0.71
C TYR A 191 6.41 8.15 0.55
N THR A 192 7.05 7.00 0.69
CA THR A 192 6.36 5.72 0.69
C THR A 192 6.88 4.82 1.80
N THR A 193 6.00 4.04 2.39
CA THR A 193 6.36 2.95 3.31
C THR A 193 6.45 1.61 2.57
N ASN A 194 6.20 1.59 1.27
CA ASN A 194 6.27 0.38 0.46
C ASN A 194 7.72 0.04 0.11
N TYR A 195 7.98 -1.23 -0.07
CA TYR A 195 9.29 -1.76 -0.49
C TYR A 195 9.41 -1.92 -2.01
N ASP A 196 8.33 -1.69 -2.76
CA ASP A 196 8.33 -1.74 -4.22
C ASP A 196 8.87 -0.44 -4.84
N THR A 197 9.08 -0.46 -6.15
CA THR A 197 9.58 0.67 -6.94
C THR A 197 8.57 1.16 -7.97
N LEU A 198 7.27 1.01 -7.72
CA LEU A 198 6.22 1.33 -8.70
C LEU A 198 6.20 2.82 -9.06
N PHE A 199 6.43 3.71 -8.09
CA PHE A 199 6.51 5.14 -8.35
C PHE A 199 7.73 5.52 -9.17
N GLU A 200 8.89 4.89 -8.91
CA GLU A 200 10.10 5.07 -9.67
C GLU A 200 9.92 4.59 -11.11
N GLN A 201 9.34 3.42 -11.31
CA GLN A 201 9.03 2.87 -12.63
C GLN A 201 8.05 3.78 -13.39
N ALA A 202 6.99 4.27 -12.71
CA ALA A 202 6.02 5.18 -13.30
C ALA A 202 6.67 6.52 -13.71
N ALA A 203 7.51 7.10 -12.86
CA ALA A 203 8.24 8.33 -13.15
C ALA A 203 9.20 8.15 -14.33
N GLN A 204 9.93 7.02 -14.36
CA GLN A 204 10.82 6.68 -15.46
C GLN A 204 10.07 6.58 -16.80
N ARG A 205 8.91 5.92 -16.84
CA ARG A 205 8.09 5.82 -18.05
C ARG A 205 7.60 7.19 -18.57
N MET A 206 7.47 8.16 -17.69
CA MET A 206 7.07 9.53 -18.03
C MET A 206 8.26 10.50 -18.22
N ASN A 207 9.49 10.01 -18.21
CA ASN A 207 10.70 10.80 -18.28
C ASN A 207 10.85 11.85 -17.15
N TYR A 208 10.34 11.58 -15.97
CA TYR A 208 10.60 12.40 -14.79
C TYR A 208 11.91 12.00 -14.12
N THR A 209 12.65 13.01 -13.66
CA THR A 209 13.83 12.79 -12.82
C THR A 209 13.44 12.65 -11.38
N ILE A 210 13.85 11.54 -10.75
CA ILE A 210 13.68 11.30 -9.31
C ILE A 210 14.95 11.71 -8.59
N ILE A 211 14.79 12.40 -7.45
CA ILE A 211 15.87 12.73 -6.53
C ILE A 211 15.53 12.03 -5.22
N ASP A 212 16.19 10.92 -4.95
CA ASP A 212 15.91 10.02 -3.82
C ASP A 212 17.00 10.04 -2.73
N GLY A 213 17.94 10.99 -2.80
CA GLY A 213 19.06 11.09 -1.87
C GLY A 213 20.22 10.14 -2.17
N PHE A 214 20.09 9.28 -3.18
CA PHE A 214 21.19 8.42 -3.62
C PHE A 214 22.00 9.06 -4.76
N SER A 215 23.31 8.80 -4.77
CA SER A 215 24.19 9.23 -5.85
C SER A 215 23.83 8.55 -7.18
N PHE A 216 24.14 9.21 -8.29
CA PHE A 216 24.04 8.62 -9.63
C PHE A 216 25.25 7.73 -10.00
N SER A 217 26.24 7.62 -9.10
CA SER A 217 27.41 6.77 -9.26
C SER A 217 27.11 5.32 -8.85
N TYR A 218 27.97 4.40 -9.30
CA TYR A 218 27.90 3.01 -8.83
C TYR A 218 29.15 2.71 -7.98
N PRO A 219 28.99 2.10 -6.80
CA PRO A 219 27.72 1.80 -6.13
C PRO A 219 26.96 3.07 -5.73
N ARG A 220 25.63 3.00 -5.71
CA ARG A 220 24.81 4.12 -5.24
C ARG A 220 25.02 4.31 -3.75
N LEU A 221 25.42 5.50 -3.35
CA LEU A 221 25.61 5.87 -1.94
C LEU A 221 24.53 6.86 -1.53
N PHE A 222 23.96 6.67 -0.36
CA PHE A 222 23.04 7.64 0.21
C PHE A 222 23.82 8.89 0.62
N ASN A 223 23.35 10.03 0.16
CA ASN A 223 23.97 11.33 0.40
C ASN A 223 22.84 12.35 0.70
N GLY A 224 22.05 12.03 1.75
CA GLY A 224 20.94 12.84 2.22
C GLY A 224 21.32 13.72 3.39
#